data_0cbe3cb1a4453095deaa724ed6be1235
#
_entry.id   0cbe3cb1a4453095deaa724ed6be1235
#
_cell.length_a   1.000
_cell.length_b   1.000
_cell.length_c   1.000
_cell.angle_alpha   90.00
_cell.angle_beta   90.00
_cell.angle_gamma   90.00
#
_symmetry.space_group_name_H-M   'P 1'
#
loop_
_entity.id
_entity.type
_entity.pdbx_description
1 polymer ?
#
loop_
_entity_poly.entity_id
_entity_poly.type
_entity_poly.pdbx_seq_one_letter_code
_entity_poly.pdbx_strand_id
1 'polypeptide(L)'
;VIVNSIQREQNKVVRYSDSENLLVCGPAGSGKTSVGFHRLAYLLYRNRTELSSSEILMFSNNDIFSSYVADIIPELGEMPINYSSFYNIFKAELSEYSVLDYYDLANSLINGDNSRKKNAVLKYDEKFIDYLKVHAENYLPEFKDVKLYDEIIISKDDILDRYVSDSENAPSARAERLVSF
;
A
#
# COMPACT_ATOMS: atom_id res chain seq x y z
N VAL A 1 4.80 11.94 27.91
CA VAL A 1 5.10 13.38 27.80
C VAL A 1 4.34 14.06 26.64
N ILE A 2 3.90 13.32 25.63
CA ILE A 2 3.15 13.87 24.46
C ILE A 2 1.69 14.20 24.84
N VAL A 3 1.12 13.51 25.81
CA VAL A 3 -0.30 13.60 26.18
C VAL A 3 -0.72 14.99 26.73
N ASN A 4 0.21 15.79 27.23
CA ASN A 4 -0.12 17.04 27.93
C ASN A 4 0.08 18.34 27.13
N SER A 5 0.39 18.29 25.83
CA SER A 5 0.84 19.49 25.11
C SER A 5 0.03 19.88 23.86
N ILE A 6 -1.19 19.36 23.68
CA ILE A 6 -2.01 19.80 22.54
C ILE A 6 -2.52 21.20 22.77
N GLN A 7 -2.11 22.12 21.90
CA GLN A 7 -2.62 23.49 21.86
C GLN A 7 -4.08 23.50 21.35
N ARG A 8 -4.83 24.55 21.71
CA ARG A 8 -6.24 24.70 21.34
C ARG A 8 -6.48 24.60 19.82
N GLU A 9 -5.56 25.08 19.03
CA GLU A 9 -5.66 25.03 17.56
C GLU A 9 -5.41 23.63 17.01
N GLN A 10 -4.45 22.91 17.59
CA GLN A 10 -4.19 21.52 17.25
C GLN A 10 -5.41 20.64 17.58
N ASN A 11 -6.08 20.91 18.70
CA ASN A 11 -7.29 20.18 19.10
C ASN A 11 -8.45 20.35 18.10
N LYS A 12 -8.55 21.50 17.43
CA LYS A 12 -9.54 21.68 16.32
C LYS A 12 -9.26 20.72 15.18
N VAL A 13 -7.99 20.54 14.82
CA VAL A 13 -7.57 19.61 13.74
C VAL A 13 -7.82 18.17 14.16
N VAL A 14 -7.51 17.80 15.41
CA VAL A 14 -7.78 16.47 15.95
C VAL A 14 -9.25 16.09 15.84
N ARG A 15 -10.16 17.03 16.10
CA ARG A 15 -11.61 16.81 16.12
C ARG A 15 -12.33 17.14 14.80
N TYR A 16 -11.59 17.56 13.79
CA TYR A 16 -12.17 17.93 12.50
C TYR A 16 -12.93 16.77 11.84
N SER A 17 -14.17 16.99 11.44
CA SER A 17 -15.09 15.95 10.91
C SER A 17 -15.76 16.32 9.59
N ASP A 18 -15.45 17.50 9.02
CA ASP A 18 -16.21 18.03 7.89
C ASP A 18 -15.75 17.49 6.52
N SER A 19 -14.76 16.63 6.49
CA SER A 19 -14.28 16.00 5.26
C SER A 19 -13.65 14.65 5.52
N GLU A 20 -13.74 13.76 4.55
CA GLU A 20 -13.12 12.43 4.55
C GLU A 20 -11.58 12.51 4.48
N ASN A 21 -11.06 13.52 3.77
CA ASN A 21 -9.63 13.72 3.60
C ASN A 21 -9.17 14.96 4.35
N LEU A 22 -8.08 14.84 5.11
CA LEU A 22 -7.49 15.93 5.87
C LEU A 22 -6.00 16.04 5.58
N LEU A 23 -5.57 17.18 5.04
CA LEU A 23 -4.17 17.55 4.86
C LEU A 23 -3.72 18.49 5.98
N VAL A 24 -2.74 18.06 6.78
CA VAL A 24 -2.16 18.86 7.87
C VAL A 24 -0.82 19.46 7.45
N CYS A 25 -0.78 20.77 7.24
CA CYS A 25 0.42 21.51 6.86
C CYS A 25 1.00 22.30 8.04
N GLY A 26 2.31 22.48 8.05
CA GLY A 26 3.00 23.27 9.06
C GLY A 26 4.52 23.12 8.99
N PRO A 27 5.30 24.01 9.62
CA PRO A 27 6.76 23.92 9.64
C PRO A 27 7.27 22.68 10.40
N ALA A 28 8.56 22.38 10.26
CA ALA A 28 9.19 21.33 11.06
C ALA A 28 9.04 21.64 12.55
N GLY A 29 8.78 20.61 13.37
CA GLY A 29 8.60 20.78 14.82
C GLY A 29 7.23 21.31 15.27
N SER A 30 6.30 21.65 14.35
CA SER A 30 4.96 22.16 14.73
C SER A 30 4.01 21.12 15.33
N GLY A 31 4.46 19.88 15.52
CA GLY A 31 3.65 18.82 16.10
C GLY A 31 2.66 18.12 15.13
N LYS A 32 2.86 18.22 13.81
CA LYS A 32 1.99 17.56 12.82
C LYS A 32 1.76 16.08 13.09
N THR A 33 2.83 15.37 13.39
CA THR A 33 2.79 13.94 13.70
C THR A 33 2.03 13.66 15.00
N SER A 34 2.28 14.48 16.03
CA SER A 34 1.56 14.40 17.30
C SER A 34 0.05 14.63 17.12
N VAL A 35 -0.31 15.62 16.31
CA VAL A 35 -1.72 15.88 15.93
C VAL A 35 -2.32 14.66 15.22
N GLY A 36 -1.56 14.01 14.32
CA GLY A 36 -1.99 12.79 13.64
C GLY A 36 -2.31 11.65 14.62
N PHE A 37 -1.44 11.40 15.61
CA PHE A 37 -1.66 10.37 16.64
C PHE A 37 -2.86 10.67 17.53
N HIS A 38 -2.98 11.91 17.99
CA HIS A 38 -4.14 12.28 18.80
C HIS A 38 -5.45 12.23 18.01
N ARG A 39 -5.42 12.56 16.71
CA ARG A 39 -6.57 12.38 15.84
C ARG A 39 -6.93 10.89 15.70
N LEU A 40 -5.95 10.06 15.52
CA LEU A 40 -6.13 8.61 15.42
C LEU A 40 -6.80 8.05 16.69
N ALA A 41 -6.24 8.36 17.85
CA ALA A 41 -6.82 7.97 19.14
C ALA A 41 -8.25 8.54 19.32
N TYR A 42 -8.48 9.78 18.92
CA TYR A 42 -9.81 10.37 18.94
C TYR A 42 -10.81 9.63 18.04
N LEU A 43 -10.41 9.24 16.84
CA LEU A 43 -11.29 8.52 15.90
C LEU A 43 -11.61 7.11 16.42
N LEU A 44 -10.62 6.39 16.95
CA LEU A 44 -10.82 5.07 17.57
C LEU A 44 -11.76 5.17 18.78
N TYR A 45 -11.54 6.14 19.66
CA TYR A 45 -12.39 6.34 20.81
C TYR A 45 -13.84 6.71 20.42
N ARG A 46 -13.98 7.64 19.47
CA ARG A 46 -15.30 8.13 19.01
C ARG A 46 -16.11 7.04 18.33
N ASN A 47 -15.46 6.22 17.50
CA ASN A 47 -16.11 5.22 16.66
C ASN A 47 -15.86 3.77 17.17
N ARG A 48 -15.59 3.60 18.44
CA ARG A 48 -15.18 2.32 19.07
C ARG A 48 -16.13 1.15 18.84
N THR A 49 -17.36 1.39 18.42
CA THR A 49 -18.36 0.37 18.06
C THR A 49 -18.29 -0.04 16.59
N GLU A 50 -17.65 0.75 15.74
CA GLU A 50 -17.64 0.60 14.29
C GLU A 50 -16.21 0.52 13.71
N LEU A 51 -15.20 1.02 14.43
CA LEU A 51 -13.81 1.09 13.98
C LEU A 51 -12.88 0.44 15.00
N SER A 52 -12.15 -0.57 14.56
CA SER A 52 -11.10 -1.23 15.33
C SER A 52 -9.69 -0.76 14.91
N SER A 53 -8.69 -0.92 15.76
CA SER A 53 -7.29 -0.59 15.44
C SER A 53 -6.74 -1.43 14.27
N SER A 54 -7.27 -2.62 14.05
CA SER A 54 -6.88 -3.51 12.93
C SER A 54 -7.30 -2.98 11.57
N GLU A 55 -8.30 -2.09 11.50
CA GLU A 55 -8.78 -1.46 10.27
C GLU A 55 -8.02 -0.17 9.92
N ILE A 56 -7.04 0.20 10.75
CA ILE A 56 -6.21 1.37 10.54
C ILE A 56 -4.85 0.95 10.01
N LEU A 57 -4.42 1.63 8.96
CA LEU A 57 -3.11 1.46 8.37
C LEU A 57 -2.37 2.80 8.36
N MET A 58 -1.19 2.82 8.97
CA MET A 58 -0.29 3.95 8.92
C MET A 58 0.84 3.70 7.93
N PHE A 59 1.06 4.63 7.02
CA PHE A 59 2.18 4.60 6.08
C PHE A 59 3.30 5.53 6.50
N SER A 60 4.53 5.04 6.46
CA SER A 60 5.74 5.88 6.56
C SER A 60 6.89 5.24 5.76
N ASN A 61 7.77 6.06 5.24
CA ASN A 61 8.98 5.61 4.55
C ASN A 61 10.16 5.32 5.50
N ASN A 62 9.95 5.48 6.82
CA ASN A 62 11.00 5.33 7.82
C ASN A 62 10.63 4.23 8.82
N ASP A 63 11.36 3.11 8.78
CA ASP A 63 11.12 1.96 9.66
C ASP A 63 11.42 2.30 11.14
N ILE A 64 12.30 3.26 11.42
CA ILE A 64 12.55 3.75 12.80
C ILE A 64 11.27 4.40 13.38
N PHE A 65 10.45 4.97 12.51
CA PHE A 65 9.19 5.58 12.91
C PHE A 65 8.16 4.54 13.38
N SER A 66 8.25 3.30 12.92
CA SER A 66 7.35 2.21 13.34
C SER A 66 7.45 1.90 14.84
N SER A 67 8.68 1.85 15.36
CA SER A 67 8.92 1.63 16.79
C SER A 67 8.31 2.76 17.64
N TYR A 68 8.48 3.99 17.18
CA TYR A 68 7.91 5.16 17.86
C TYR A 68 6.37 5.14 17.87
N VAL A 69 5.75 4.72 16.78
CA VAL A 69 4.28 4.54 16.68
C VAL A 69 3.79 3.45 17.62
N ALA A 70 4.51 2.32 17.66
CA ALA A 70 4.18 1.19 18.50
C ALA A 70 4.17 1.54 19.99
N ASP A 71 5.02 2.48 20.42
CA ASP A 71 5.08 2.93 21.81
C ASP A 71 4.00 3.98 22.14
N ILE A 72 3.72 4.90 21.21
CA ILE A 72 2.83 6.05 21.50
C ILE A 72 1.35 5.67 21.50
N ILE A 73 0.90 4.80 20.61
CA ILE A 73 -0.52 4.44 20.53
C ILE A 73 -1.03 3.80 21.83
N PRO A 74 -0.32 2.84 22.45
CA PRO A 74 -0.67 2.35 23.78
C PRO A 74 -0.63 3.42 24.89
N GLU A 75 0.30 4.39 24.84
CA GLU A 75 0.30 5.52 25.79
C GLU A 75 -0.95 6.40 25.69
N LEU A 76 -1.60 6.43 24.53
CA LEU A 76 -2.87 7.11 24.30
C LEU A 76 -4.10 6.26 24.71
N GLY A 77 -3.87 5.04 25.21
CA GLY A 77 -4.92 4.13 25.69
C GLY A 77 -5.57 3.29 24.60
N GLU A 78 -4.97 3.23 23.41
CA GLU A 78 -5.50 2.50 22.28
C GLU A 78 -4.68 1.22 21.98
N MET A 79 -5.28 0.27 21.30
CA MET A 79 -4.60 -0.95 20.84
C MET A 79 -3.62 -0.63 19.69
N PRO A 80 -2.54 -1.42 19.54
CA PRO A 80 -1.61 -1.27 18.41
C PRO A 80 -2.33 -1.25 17.06
N ILE A 81 -1.85 -0.42 16.15
CA ILE A 81 -2.35 -0.27 14.78
C ILE A 81 -1.41 -0.92 13.78
N ASN A 82 -1.93 -1.22 12.59
CA ASN A 82 -1.11 -1.71 11.50
C ASN A 82 -0.21 -0.59 10.96
N TYR A 83 1.04 -0.93 10.74
CA TYR A 83 2.05 -0.05 10.18
C TYR A 83 2.70 -0.71 8.97
N SER A 84 2.93 0.05 7.91
CA SER A 84 3.69 -0.43 6.75
C SER A 84 4.38 0.72 6.01
N SER A 85 5.37 0.37 5.22
CA SER A 85 5.93 1.25 4.17
C SER A 85 5.44 0.78 2.80
N PHE A 86 5.46 1.66 1.81
CA PHE A 86 5.21 1.26 0.42
C PHE A 86 6.13 0.12 -0.02
N TYR A 87 7.41 0.21 0.35
CA TYR A 87 8.37 -0.84 0.05
C TYR A 87 7.96 -2.20 0.62
N ASN A 88 7.51 -2.25 1.87
CA ASN A 88 7.14 -3.51 2.53
C ASN A 88 5.89 -4.15 1.89
N ILE A 89 4.91 -3.35 1.48
CA ILE A 89 3.73 -3.86 0.79
C ILE A 89 4.13 -4.50 -0.54
N PHE A 90 4.84 -3.76 -1.39
CA PHE A 90 5.24 -4.27 -2.69
C PHE A 90 6.27 -5.41 -2.60
N LYS A 91 7.13 -5.41 -1.57
CA LYS A 91 8.06 -6.51 -1.33
C LYS A 91 7.34 -7.82 -1.01
N ALA A 92 6.24 -7.76 -0.27
CA ALA A 92 5.42 -8.94 0.02
C ALA A 92 4.80 -9.52 -1.26
N GLU A 93 4.19 -8.67 -2.09
CA GLU A 93 3.59 -9.04 -3.37
C GLU A 93 4.64 -9.56 -4.39
N LEU A 94 5.85 -9.01 -4.32
CA LEU A 94 6.96 -9.36 -5.23
C LEU A 94 7.98 -10.29 -4.55
N SER A 95 7.54 -11.15 -3.63
CA SER A 95 8.43 -12.02 -2.84
C SER A 95 9.29 -12.98 -3.69
N GLU A 96 8.82 -13.35 -4.87
CA GLU A 96 9.54 -14.18 -5.84
C GLU A 96 10.59 -13.41 -6.67
N TYR A 97 10.63 -12.08 -6.54
CA TYR A 97 11.52 -11.20 -7.30
C TYR A 97 12.54 -10.52 -6.38
N SER A 98 13.74 -10.28 -6.91
CA SER A 98 14.72 -9.43 -6.24
C SER A 98 14.33 -7.97 -6.39
N VAL A 99 13.74 -7.39 -5.35
CA VAL A 99 13.35 -5.98 -5.32
C VAL A 99 14.52 -5.15 -4.81
N LEU A 100 14.98 -4.22 -5.64
CA LEU A 100 16.02 -3.27 -5.29
C LEU A 100 15.48 -2.24 -4.30
N ASP A 101 16.13 -2.07 -3.16
CA ASP A 101 15.73 -1.03 -2.21
C ASP A 101 16.16 0.37 -2.66
N TYR A 102 15.64 1.39 -1.97
CA TYR A 102 15.92 2.78 -2.28
C TYR A 102 17.41 3.13 -2.11
N TYR A 103 18.07 2.59 -1.09
CA TYR A 103 19.48 2.87 -0.81
C TYR A 103 20.40 2.21 -1.85
N ASP A 104 20.08 1.01 -2.27
CA ASP A 104 20.81 0.30 -3.33
C ASP A 104 20.69 1.03 -4.67
N LEU A 105 19.48 1.52 -4.99
CA LEU A 105 19.28 2.36 -6.18
C LEU A 105 20.11 3.65 -6.08
N ALA A 106 20.00 4.38 -4.98
CA ALA A 106 20.75 5.62 -4.76
C ALA A 106 22.25 5.42 -4.86
N ASN A 107 22.79 4.39 -4.22
CA ASN A 107 24.22 4.04 -4.29
C ASN A 107 24.66 3.72 -5.73
N SER A 108 23.86 2.99 -6.48
CA SER A 108 24.19 2.65 -7.86
C SER A 108 24.21 3.90 -8.76
N LEU A 109 23.31 4.86 -8.53
CA LEU A 109 23.27 6.13 -9.25
C LEU A 109 24.47 7.02 -8.91
N ILE A 110 24.86 7.08 -7.63
CA ILE A 110 26.05 7.83 -7.17
C ILE A 110 27.31 7.23 -7.77
N ASN A 111 27.40 5.92 -7.86
CA ASN A 111 28.54 5.21 -8.46
C ASN A 111 28.60 5.25 -10.00
N GLY A 112 27.68 5.98 -10.64
CA GLY A 112 27.71 6.25 -12.07
C GLY A 112 27.12 5.16 -12.96
N ASP A 113 26.23 4.32 -12.44
CA ASP A 113 25.51 3.33 -13.25
C ASP A 113 24.48 4.01 -14.18
N ASN A 114 24.95 4.37 -15.37
CA ASN A 114 24.14 5.04 -16.38
C ASN A 114 22.98 4.19 -16.90
N SER A 115 23.10 2.86 -16.87
CA SER A 115 22.03 1.94 -17.28
C SER A 115 20.88 2.02 -16.30
N ARG A 116 21.15 1.90 -15.01
CA ARG A 116 20.14 2.04 -13.95
C ARG A 116 19.50 3.42 -13.92
N LYS A 117 20.28 4.47 -14.18
CA LYS A 117 19.77 5.83 -14.29
C LYS A 117 18.73 5.97 -15.42
N LYS A 118 19.01 5.47 -16.60
CA LYS A 118 18.07 5.49 -17.74
C LYS A 118 16.80 4.72 -17.41
N ASN A 119 16.92 3.52 -16.80
CA ASN A 119 15.79 2.71 -16.42
C ASN A 119 14.94 3.38 -15.32
N ALA A 120 15.57 4.04 -14.35
CA ALA A 120 14.85 4.78 -13.32
C ALA A 120 14.04 5.94 -13.93
N VAL A 121 14.67 6.75 -14.79
CA VAL A 121 13.97 7.86 -15.48
C VAL A 121 12.77 7.33 -16.28
N LEU A 122 12.95 6.24 -17.03
CA LEU A 122 11.85 5.63 -17.80
C LEU A 122 10.70 5.19 -16.91
N LYS A 123 11.00 4.52 -15.77
CA LYS A 123 9.97 4.00 -14.85
C LYS A 123 9.16 5.10 -14.15
N TYR A 124 9.70 6.31 -14.04
CA TYR A 124 9.00 7.48 -13.48
C TYR A 124 8.31 8.34 -14.55
N ASP A 125 8.38 7.98 -15.83
CA ASP A 125 7.70 8.68 -16.90
C ASP A 125 6.20 8.31 -16.90
N GLU A 126 5.32 9.31 -16.89
CA GLU A 126 3.86 9.09 -16.91
C GLU A 126 3.41 8.28 -18.12
N LYS A 127 4.03 8.50 -19.28
CA LYS A 127 3.71 7.73 -20.49
C LYS A 127 4.04 6.24 -20.36
N PHE A 128 5.10 5.93 -19.61
CA PHE A 128 5.43 4.53 -19.33
C PHE A 128 4.41 3.89 -18.40
N ILE A 129 3.95 4.63 -17.39
CA ILE A 129 2.88 4.17 -16.48
C ILE A 129 1.59 3.95 -17.26
N ASP A 130 1.21 4.86 -18.14
CA ASP A 130 0.01 4.71 -18.97
C ASP A 130 0.13 3.53 -19.94
N TYR A 131 1.31 3.34 -20.53
CA TYR A 131 1.59 2.15 -21.35
C TYR A 131 1.43 0.86 -20.55
N LEU A 132 1.93 0.81 -19.32
CA LEU A 132 1.78 -0.38 -18.45
C LEU A 132 0.32 -0.65 -18.09
N LYS A 133 -0.48 0.38 -17.82
CA LYS A 133 -1.92 0.23 -17.55
C LYS A 133 -2.62 -0.41 -18.74
N VAL A 134 -2.46 0.17 -19.93
CA VAL A 134 -3.05 -0.35 -21.16
C VAL A 134 -2.58 -1.77 -21.44
N HIS A 135 -1.29 -2.05 -21.22
CA HIS A 135 -0.75 -3.40 -21.42
C HIS A 135 -1.36 -4.40 -20.43
N ALA A 136 -1.49 -4.02 -19.15
CA ALA A 136 -2.08 -4.90 -18.13
C ALA A 136 -3.57 -5.18 -18.40
N GLU A 137 -4.33 -4.17 -18.84
CA GLU A 137 -5.75 -4.31 -19.19
C GLU A 137 -5.97 -5.26 -20.37
N ASN A 138 -5.07 -5.23 -21.34
CA ASN A 138 -5.15 -6.03 -22.58
C ASN A 138 -4.34 -7.34 -22.50
N TYR A 139 -3.71 -7.61 -21.35
CA TYR A 139 -2.91 -8.83 -21.21
C TYR A 139 -3.79 -10.06 -21.17
N LEU A 140 -3.52 -10.97 -22.10
CA LEU A 140 -4.13 -12.30 -22.16
C LEU A 140 -3.08 -13.34 -21.78
N PRO A 141 -3.20 -13.98 -20.62
CA PRO A 141 -2.28 -15.07 -20.25
C PRO A 141 -2.45 -16.29 -21.12
N GLU A 142 -1.36 -17.03 -21.32
CA GLU A 142 -1.40 -18.34 -21.98
C GLU A 142 -1.87 -19.40 -20.99
N PHE A 143 -3.02 -20.00 -21.26
CA PHE A 143 -3.54 -21.10 -20.46
C PHE A 143 -3.16 -22.45 -21.06
N LYS A 144 -3.10 -23.47 -20.20
CA LYS A 144 -2.91 -24.85 -20.57
C LYS A 144 -4.12 -25.67 -20.17
N ASP A 145 -4.37 -26.77 -20.90
CA ASP A 145 -5.39 -27.71 -20.51
C ASP A 145 -5.10 -28.29 -19.10
N VAL A 146 -6.12 -28.35 -18.27
CA VAL A 146 -6.08 -29.07 -17.00
C VAL A 146 -6.41 -30.53 -17.29
N LYS A 147 -5.47 -31.42 -16.99
CA LYS A 147 -5.59 -32.86 -17.28
C LYS A 147 -5.57 -33.68 -15.99
N LEU A 148 -6.39 -34.72 -15.98
CA LEU A 148 -6.30 -35.78 -14.99
C LEU A 148 -5.90 -37.06 -15.74
N TYR A 149 -4.73 -37.60 -15.42
CA TYR A 149 -4.05 -38.61 -16.25
C TYR A 149 -3.86 -38.06 -17.66
N ASP A 150 -4.44 -38.66 -18.69
CA ASP A 150 -4.36 -38.22 -20.09
C ASP A 150 -5.67 -37.58 -20.61
N GLU A 151 -6.70 -37.46 -19.74
CA GLU A 151 -7.98 -36.87 -20.12
C GLU A 151 -7.99 -35.37 -19.76
N ILE A 152 -8.48 -34.54 -20.71
CA ILE A 152 -8.67 -33.10 -20.47
C ILE A 152 -9.95 -32.93 -19.66
N ILE A 153 -9.81 -32.39 -18.45
CA ILE A 153 -10.92 -32.07 -17.55
C ILE A 153 -11.46 -30.66 -17.83
N ILE A 154 -10.56 -29.71 -18.06
CA ILE A 154 -10.90 -28.33 -18.44
C ILE A 154 -9.97 -27.94 -19.59
N SER A 155 -10.52 -27.51 -20.70
CA SER A 155 -9.71 -27.05 -21.82
C SER A 155 -9.15 -25.64 -21.57
N LYS A 156 -8.00 -25.32 -22.17
CA LYS A 156 -7.42 -23.97 -22.14
C LYS A 156 -8.39 -22.93 -22.71
N ASP A 157 -9.22 -23.30 -23.68
CA ASP A 157 -10.17 -22.39 -24.31
C ASP A 157 -11.32 -22.04 -23.34
N ASP A 158 -11.83 -23.00 -22.57
CA ASP A 158 -12.84 -22.77 -21.53
C ASP A 158 -12.29 -21.86 -20.42
N ILE A 159 -11.02 -22.04 -20.06
CA ILE A 159 -10.34 -21.18 -19.06
C ILE A 159 -10.19 -19.76 -19.60
N LEU A 160 -9.78 -19.61 -20.86
CA LEU A 160 -9.62 -18.31 -21.51
C LEU A 160 -10.95 -17.57 -21.63
N ASP A 161 -12.01 -18.25 -22.08
CA ASP A 161 -13.35 -17.68 -22.23
C ASP A 161 -13.85 -17.14 -20.89
N ARG A 162 -13.62 -17.89 -19.82
CA ARG A 162 -13.97 -17.47 -18.47
C ARG A 162 -13.17 -16.29 -18.01
N TYR A 163 -11.85 -16.27 -18.25
CA TYR A 163 -10.98 -15.14 -17.91
C TYR A 163 -11.40 -13.85 -18.62
N VAL A 164 -11.77 -13.96 -19.89
CA VAL A 164 -12.20 -12.81 -20.71
C VAL A 164 -13.60 -12.34 -20.31
N SER A 165 -14.50 -13.24 -19.94
CA SER A 165 -15.86 -12.87 -19.50
C SER A 165 -15.88 -12.06 -18.20
N ASP A 166 -14.84 -12.17 -17.37
CA ASP A 166 -14.67 -11.40 -16.13
C ASP A 166 -13.88 -10.09 -16.36
N SER A 167 -14.03 -9.47 -17.52
CA SER A 167 -13.24 -8.31 -17.97
C SER A 167 -13.40 -7.04 -17.12
N GLU A 168 -14.43 -6.95 -16.29
CA GLU A 168 -14.65 -5.83 -15.37
C GLU A 168 -13.66 -5.83 -14.17
N ASN A 169 -13.04 -6.98 -13.89
CA ASN A 169 -12.10 -7.13 -12.80
C ASN A 169 -10.64 -7.01 -13.25
N ALA A 170 -9.77 -6.62 -12.32
CA ALA A 170 -8.33 -6.57 -12.56
C ALA A 170 -7.78 -7.96 -12.93
N PRO A 171 -6.70 -8.06 -13.74
CA PRO A 171 -6.13 -9.35 -14.15
C PRO A 171 -5.78 -10.30 -13.01
N SER A 172 -5.28 -9.78 -11.87
CA SER A 172 -4.99 -10.56 -10.66
C SER A 172 -6.25 -11.18 -10.06
N ALA A 173 -7.32 -10.40 -9.92
CA ALA A 173 -8.60 -10.88 -9.40
C ALA A 173 -9.26 -11.92 -10.32
N ARG A 174 -9.12 -11.78 -11.65
CA ARG A 174 -9.56 -12.80 -12.60
C ARG A 174 -8.82 -14.11 -12.40
N ALA A 175 -7.49 -14.05 -12.20
CA ALA A 175 -6.68 -15.25 -11.98
C ALA A 175 -7.06 -15.96 -10.66
N GLU A 176 -7.28 -15.22 -9.58
CA GLU A 176 -7.71 -15.79 -8.29
C GLU A 176 -9.07 -16.50 -8.41
N ARG A 177 -10.01 -15.94 -9.15
CA ARG A 177 -11.33 -16.55 -9.37
C ARG A 177 -11.28 -17.82 -10.20
N LEU A 178 -10.29 -17.99 -11.07
CA LEU A 178 -10.08 -19.23 -11.80
C LEU A 178 -9.62 -20.38 -10.88
N VAL A 179 -8.85 -20.07 -9.83
CA VAL A 179 -8.33 -21.08 -8.88
C VAL A 179 -9.43 -21.56 -7.91
N SER A 180 -10.45 -20.75 -7.67
CA SER A 180 -11.56 -21.10 -6.76
C SER A 180 -12.64 -21.97 -7.40
N PHE A 181 -12.37 -22.57 -8.54
CA PHE A 181 -13.24 -23.41 -9.34
C PHE A 181 -12.81 -24.87 -9.34
#